data_8280eadf7e702d9f4a0c54c3c589f203
#
_entry.id   8280eadf7e702d9f4a0c54c3c589f203
#
_cell.length_a   1.000
_cell.length_b   1.000
_cell.length_c   1.000
_cell.angle_alpha   90.00
_cell.angle_beta   90.00
_cell.angle_gamma   90.00
#
_symmetry.space_group_name_H-M   'P 1'
#
loop_
_entity.id
_entity.type
_entity.pdbx_description
1 polymer ?
#
loop_
_entity_poly.entity_id
_entity_poly.type
_entity_poly.pdbx_seq_one_letter_code
_entity_poly.pdbx_strand_id
1 'polypeptide(L)'
;FDAQGTAIDTVYVDVNAYFERSFYRRDEVIGKSGATVFPESQSQFMPIIDIVLKEKRSITFPYYHKPVDIFYEVVICPSYRKDTVDIFCIDSTALHNAQKKVDSVNRKLALALNVANIIPWKWDLTNHTILCDLNKAAKMAAGMSLANNASLAVDEECYFSKVHKEDREHVRAAYRNLIEGHTEKVCEEFRVVSNESGHWHMEWVEA
;
A
#
# COMPACT_ATOMS: atom_id res chain seq x y z
N PHE A 1 27.06 -24.24 -12.65
CA PHE A 1 27.84 -23.31 -11.82
C PHE A 1 29.11 -22.90 -12.59
N ASP A 2 29.55 -21.66 -12.37
CA ASP A 2 30.84 -21.19 -12.81
C ASP A 2 32.02 -21.74 -11.97
N ALA A 3 33.25 -21.35 -12.29
CA ALA A 3 34.44 -21.77 -11.55
C ALA A 3 34.50 -21.23 -10.10
N GLN A 4 33.71 -20.22 -9.76
CA GLN A 4 33.56 -19.61 -8.43
C GLN A 4 32.40 -20.21 -7.63
N GLY A 5 31.66 -21.16 -8.22
CA GLY A 5 30.49 -21.81 -7.59
C GLY A 5 29.21 -20.97 -7.61
N THR A 6 29.13 -19.97 -8.48
CA THR A 6 27.92 -19.18 -8.69
C THR A 6 27.00 -19.90 -9.69
N ALA A 7 25.72 -19.95 -9.41
CA ALA A 7 24.73 -20.52 -10.32
C ALA A 7 24.56 -19.63 -11.56
N ILE A 8 24.83 -20.15 -12.75
CA ILE A 8 24.79 -19.42 -14.03
C ILE A 8 23.65 -19.87 -14.94
N ASP A 9 23.15 -21.08 -14.75
CA ASP A 9 22.00 -21.62 -15.47
C ASP A 9 21.34 -22.73 -14.68
N THR A 10 20.13 -23.10 -15.06
CA THR A 10 19.34 -24.17 -14.47
C THR A 10 18.98 -25.22 -15.52
N VAL A 11 18.68 -26.43 -15.08
CA VAL A 11 18.12 -27.48 -15.91
C VAL A 11 16.83 -27.97 -15.31
N TYR A 12 15.77 -28.05 -16.11
CA TYR A 12 14.48 -28.57 -15.66
C TYR A 12 14.57 -30.05 -15.32
N VAL A 13 14.31 -30.39 -14.07
CA VAL A 13 14.34 -31.77 -13.56
C VAL A 13 12.92 -32.34 -13.50
N ASP A 14 11.95 -31.51 -13.13
CA ASP A 14 10.55 -31.88 -13.04
C ASP A 14 9.64 -30.67 -13.22
N VAL A 15 8.41 -30.89 -13.68
CA VAL A 15 7.34 -29.90 -13.79
C VAL A 15 6.00 -30.53 -13.41
N ASN A 16 5.08 -29.73 -12.87
CA ASN A 16 3.76 -30.21 -12.50
C ASN A 16 2.75 -30.06 -13.65
N ALA A 17 1.56 -30.64 -13.47
CA ALA A 17 0.49 -30.61 -14.47
C ALA A 17 -0.03 -29.18 -14.77
N TYR A 18 0.12 -28.24 -13.86
CA TYR A 18 -0.23 -26.84 -14.12
C TYR A 18 0.76 -26.20 -15.11
N PHE A 19 2.06 -26.43 -14.93
CA PHE A 19 3.08 -25.98 -15.85
C PHE A 19 2.83 -26.53 -17.26
N GLU A 20 2.51 -27.83 -17.37
CA GLU A 20 2.25 -28.47 -18.67
C GLU A 20 1.04 -27.86 -19.40
N ARG A 21 0.01 -27.46 -18.68
CA ARG A 21 -1.20 -26.83 -19.26
C ARG A 21 -0.97 -25.38 -19.65
N SER A 22 -0.07 -24.70 -18.96
CA SER A 22 0.10 -23.23 -19.09
C SER A 22 1.24 -22.84 -20.01
N PHE A 23 2.27 -23.68 -20.18
CA PHE A 23 3.49 -23.33 -20.89
C PHE A 23 3.92 -24.37 -21.91
N TYR A 24 4.57 -25.44 -21.48
CA TYR A 24 5.18 -26.47 -22.31
C TYR A 24 4.90 -27.85 -21.73
N ARG A 25 4.85 -28.85 -22.60
CA ARG A 25 4.73 -30.25 -22.18
C ARG A 25 6.01 -30.68 -21.44
N ARG A 26 5.85 -31.64 -20.51
CA ARG A 26 6.94 -32.18 -19.72
C ARG A 26 8.10 -32.72 -20.58
N ASP A 27 7.78 -33.46 -21.61
CA ASP A 27 8.75 -34.03 -22.56
C ASP A 27 9.51 -32.97 -23.37
N GLU A 28 8.96 -31.77 -23.48
CA GLU A 28 9.58 -30.63 -24.16
C GLU A 28 10.58 -29.85 -23.31
N VAL A 29 10.50 -29.94 -21.98
CA VAL A 29 11.32 -29.09 -21.10
C VAL A 29 12.27 -29.86 -20.20
N ILE A 30 11.98 -31.11 -19.81
CA ILE A 30 12.86 -31.88 -18.94
C ILE A 30 14.24 -32.05 -19.61
N GLY A 31 15.29 -31.76 -18.83
CA GLY A 31 16.69 -31.79 -19.33
C GLY A 31 17.13 -30.58 -20.12
N LYS A 32 16.22 -29.63 -20.43
CA LYS A 32 16.59 -28.36 -21.09
C LYS A 32 17.02 -27.30 -20.10
N SER A 33 17.86 -26.41 -20.57
CA SER A 33 18.34 -25.24 -19.83
C SER A 33 17.21 -24.21 -19.61
N GLY A 34 17.20 -23.57 -18.45
CA GLY A 34 16.30 -22.46 -18.14
C GLY A 34 16.46 -21.30 -19.10
N ALA A 35 17.69 -21.01 -19.53
CA ALA A 35 17.98 -20.00 -20.54
C ALA A 35 17.38 -20.32 -21.91
N THR A 36 17.18 -21.60 -22.23
CA THR A 36 16.53 -22.02 -23.47
C THR A 36 15.01 -21.96 -23.39
N VAL A 37 14.43 -22.30 -22.24
CA VAL A 37 12.97 -22.39 -22.06
C VAL A 37 12.36 -21.02 -21.80
N PHE A 38 12.99 -20.21 -20.91
CA PHE A 38 12.55 -18.85 -20.56
C PHE A 38 13.73 -17.87 -20.52
N PRO A 39 14.29 -17.49 -21.67
CA PRO A 39 15.46 -16.62 -21.72
C PRO A 39 15.22 -15.25 -21.07
N GLU A 40 13.99 -14.73 -21.13
CA GLU A 40 13.64 -13.42 -20.57
C GLU A 40 13.65 -13.38 -19.04
N SER A 41 13.44 -14.51 -18.38
CA SER A 41 13.44 -14.57 -16.89
C SER A 41 14.82 -14.88 -16.31
N GLN A 42 15.77 -15.33 -17.13
CA GLN A 42 17.08 -15.80 -16.67
C GLN A 42 17.81 -14.74 -15.82
N SER A 43 17.87 -13.50 -16.30
CA SER A 43 18.59 -12.42 -15.62
C SER A 43 18.01 -12.08 -14.24
N GLN A 44 16.72 -12.29 -14.05
CA GLN A 44 16.04 -12.01 -12.78
C GLN A 44 16.10 -13.22 -11.83
N PHE A 45 15.95 -14.42 -12.34
CA PHE A 45 15.87 -15.62 -11.50
C PHE A 45 17.24 -16.12 -11.04
N MET A 46 18.26 -16.06 -11.88
CA MET A 46 19.57 -16.65 -11.55
C MET A 46 20.23 -16.04 -10.30
N PRO A 47 20.25 -14.72 -10.09
CA PRO A 47 20.81 -14.16 -8.85
C PRO A 47 20.05 -14.63 -7.60
N ILE A 48 18.72 -14.80 -7.69
CA ILE A 48 17.89 -15.27 -6.58
C ILE A 48 18.14 -16.74 -6.31
N ILE A 49 18.22 -17.57 -7.34
CA ILE A 49 18.53 -19.00 -7.23
C ILE A 49 19.90 -19.19 -6.56
N ASP A 50 20.90 -18.42 -6.95
CA ASP A 50 22.24 -18.48 -6.36
C ASP A 50 22.21 -18.17 -4.85
N ILE A 51 21.48 -17.14 -4.44
CA ILE A 51 21.29 -16.80 -3.03
C ILE A 51 20.56 -17.93 -2.28
N VAL A 52 19.46 -18.47 -2.84
CA VAL A 52 18.70 -19.57 -2.23
C VAL A 52 19.58 -20.80 -2.01
N LEU A 53 20.43 -21.15 -2.99
CA LEU A 53 21.33 -22.29 -2.90
C LEU A 53 22.45 -22.08 -1.86
N LYS A 54 23.00 -20.87 -1.75
CA LYS A 54 24.06 -20.52 -0.79
C LYS A 54 23.55 -20.37 0.64
N GLU A 55 22.45 -19.62 0.82
CA GLU A 55 21.92 -19.30 2.13
C GLU A 55 20.93 -20.33 2.68
N LYS A 56 20.49 -21.29 1.86
CA LYS A 56 19.52 -22.33 2.22
C LYS A 56 18.19 -21.78 2.79
N ARG A 57 17.76 -20.61 2.31
CA ARG A 57 16.49 -19.98 2.68
C ARG A 57 15.61 -19.74 1.46
N SER A 58 14.30 -19.74 1.67
CA SER A 58 13.34 -19.40 0.62
C SER A 58 13.30 -17.90 0.37
N ILE A 59 13.07 -17.51 -0.87
CA ILE A 59 12.87 -16.12 -1.29
C ILE A 59 11.58 -16.02 -2.07
N THR A 60 10.77 -15.01 -1.75
CA THR A 60 9.53 -14.66 -2.44
C THR A 60 9.70 -13.30 -3.12
N PHE A 61 9.26 -13.20 -4.38
CA PHE A 61 9.31 -11.94 -5.13
C PHE A 61 8.21 -11.87 -6.20
N PRO A 62 7.75 -10.66 -6.57
CA PRO A 62 6.80 -10.50 -7.66
C PRO A 62 7.50 -10.63 -9.01
N TYR A 63 6.85 -11.30 -9.96
CA TYR A 63 7.31 -11.47 -11.32
C TYR A 63 6.19 -11.25 -12.32
N TYR A 64 6.40 -10.39 -13.30
CA TYR A 64 5.48 -10.20 -14.41
C TYR A 64 5.95 -10.95 -15.64
N HIS A 65 5.20 -11.98 -16.03
CA HIS A 65 5.48 -12.77 -17.24
C HIS A 65 4.79 -12.16 -18.45
N LYS A 66 5.52 -11.29 -19.15
CA LYS A 66 5.01 -10.50 -20.27
C LYS A 66 4.37 -11.32 -21.39
N PRO A 67 4.92 -12.49 -21.83
CA PRO A 67 4.35 -13.25 -22.95
C PRO A 67 2.90 -13.71 -22.73
N VAL A 68 2.49 -13.94 -21.50
CA VAL A 68 1.12 -14.39 -21.14
C VAL A 68 0.33 -13.37 -20.36
N ASP A 69 0.90 -12.18 -20.11
CA ASP A 69 0.28 -11.08 -19.34
C ASP A 69 -0.21 -11.50 -17.94
N ILE A 70 0.62 -12.27 -17.21
CA ILE A 70 0.31 -12.78 -15.88
C ILE A 70 1.30 -12.23 -14.87
N PHE A 71 0.77 -11.76 -13.73
CA PHE A 71 1.55 -11.44 -12.55
C PHE A 71 1.65 -12.67 -11.64
N TYR A 72 2.85 -13.07 -11.33
CA TYR A 72 3.12 -14.16 -10.39
C TYR A 72 3.74 -13.65 -9.10
N GLU A 73 3.36 -14.25 -8.00
CA GLU A 73 4.17 -14.29 -6.80
C GLU A 73 5.02 -15.56 -6.89
N VAL A 74 6.33 -15.38 -7.02
CA VAL A 74 7.27 -16.49 -7.21
C VAL A 74 7.96 -16.79 -5.89
N VAL A 75 7.90 -18.05 -5.47
CA VAL A 75 8.65 -18.57 -4.32
C VAL A 75 9.71 -19.53 -4.83
N ILE A 76 10.97 -19.23 -4.53
CA ILE A 76 12.09 -20.14 -4.78
C ILE A 76 12.58 -20.66 -3.44
N CYS A 77 12.62 -21.97 -3.27
CA CYS A 77 13.10 -22.62 -2.05
C CYS A 77 14.13 -23.72 -2.34
N PRO A 78 15.03 -24.02 -1.39
CA PRO A 78 15.94 -25.15 -1.53
C PRO A 78 15.14 -26.45 -1.64
N SER A 79 15.46 -27.28 -2.60
CA SER A 79 14.87 -28.62 -2.72
C SER A 79 15.57 -29.61 -1.76
N TYR A 80 14.95 -30.76 -1.56
CA TYR A 80 15.56 -31.88 -0.81
C TYR A 80 16.78 -32.49 -1.55
N ARG A 81 16.87 -32.28 -2.87
CA ARG A 81 18.01 -32.73 -3.68
C ARG A 81 19.12 -31.68 -3.63
N LYS A 82 20.38 -32.16 -3.60
CA LYS A 82 21.54 -31.29 -3.63
C LYS A 82 21.53 -30.42 -4.92
N ASP A 83 21.93 -29.16 -4.77
CA ASP A 83 22.08 -28.19 -5.86
C ASP A 83 20.81 -28.02 -6.72
N THR A 84 19.65 -28.21 -6.10
CA THR A 84 18.33 -28.09 -6.75
C THR A 84 17.46 -27.10 -5.97
N VAL A 85 16.62 -26.37 -6.67
CA VAL A 85 15.57 -25.49 -6.11
C VAL A 85 14.20 -25.91 -6.61
N ASP A 86 13.20 -25.70 -5.78
CA ASP A 86 11.80 -25.78 -6.18
C ASP A 86 11.27 -24.37 -6.40
N ILE A 87 10.60 -24.15 -7.53
CA ILE A 87 10.04 -22.85 -7.92
C ILE A 87 8.53 -22.97 -7.98
N PHE A 88 7.85 -22.17 -7.19
CA PHE A 88 6.39 -22.06 -7.18
C PHE A 88 5.99 -20.72 -7.77
N CYS A 89 5.18 -20.74 -8.83
CA CYS A 89 4.60 -19.55 -9.44
C CYS A 89 3.10 -19.51 -9.10
N ILE A 90 2.71 -18.56 -8.28
CA ILE A 90 1.33 -18.36 -7.84
C ILE A 90 0.75 -17.21 -8.65
N ASP A 91 -0.30 -17.45 -9.42
CA ASP A 91 -0.97 -16.39 -10.19
C ASP A 91 -1.61 -15.37 -9.22
N SER A 92 -1.08 -14.16 -9.23
CA SER A 92 -1.53 -13.02 -8.43
C SER A 92 -2.17 -11.91 -9.27
N THR A 93 -2.51 -12.20 -10.53
CA THR A 93 -3.02 -11.20 -11.49
C THR A 93 -4.30 -10.53 -10.98
N ALA A 94 -5.24 -11.32 -10.47
CA ALA A 94 -6.49 -10.78 -9.94
C ALA A 94 -6.26 -9.84 -8.75
N LEU A 95 -5.38 -10.22 -7.82
CA LEU A 95 -5.00 -9.40 -6.66
C LEU A 95 -4.30 -8.12 -7.10
N HIS A 96 -3.34 -8.23 -8.02
CA HIS A 96 -2.60 -7.09 -8.56
C HIS A 96 -3.54 -6.08 -9.24
N ASN A 97 -4.47 -6.56 -10.06
CA ASN A 97 -5.44 -5.70 -10.73
C ASN A 97 -6.44 -5.06 -9.77
N ALA A 98 -6.88 -5.80 -8.74
CA ALA A 98 -7.73 -5.23 -7.68
C ALA A 98 -7.01 -4.11 -6.93
N GLN A 99 -5.75 -4.32 -6.54
CA GLN A 99 -4.94 -3.30 -5.87
C GLN A 99 -4.76 -2.06 -6.75
N LYS A 100 -4.41 -2.22 -8.02
CA LYS A 100 -4.30 -1.09 -8.97
C LYS A 100 -5.60 -0.30 -9.10
N LYS A 101 -6.75 -1.00 -9.09
CA LYS A 101 -8.06 -0.35 -9.14
C LYS A 101 -8.32 0.49 -7.88
N VAL A 102 -8.03 -0.05 -6.70
CA VAL A 102 -8.16 0.67 -5.42
C VAL A 102 -7.25 1.90 -5.42
N ASP A 103 -5.98 1.76 -5.80
CA ASP A 103 -5.02 2.86 -5.84
C ASP A 103 -5.47 3.96 -6.83
N SER A 104 -6.01 3.56 -7.98
CA SER A 104 -6.55 4.51 -8.98
C SER A 104 -7.74 5.29 -8.43
N VAL A 105 -8.69 4.61 -7.76
CA VAL A 105 -9.87 5.25 -7.14
C VAL A 105 -9.43 6.20 -6.03
N ASN A 106 -8.54 5.77 -5.14
CA ASN A 106 -8.02 6.60 -4.06
C ASN A 106 -7.31 7.86 -4.60
N ARG A 107 -6.52 7.72 -5.66
CA ARG A 107 -5.85 8.86 -6.30
C ARG A 107 -6.84 9.85 -6.90
N LYS A 108 -7.89 9.36 -7.58
CA LYS A 108 -8.96 10.21 -8.13
C LYS A 108 -9.73 10.92 -7.03
N LEU A 109 -10.06 10.21 -5.94
CA LEU A 109 -10.73 10.79 -4.78
C LEU A 109 -9.87 11.90 -4.15
N ALA A 110 -8.60 11.61 -3.89
CA ALA A 110 -7.67 12.60 -3.34
C ALA A 110 -7.55 13.86 -4.22
N LEU A 111 -7.52 13.68 -5.55
CA LEU A 111 -7.53 14.80 -6.49
C LEU A 111 -8.84 15.59 -6.43
N ALA A 112 -9.98 14.93 -6.41
CA ALA A 112 -11.29 15.58 -6.33
C ALA A 112 -11.44 16.39 -5.02
N LEU A 113 -11.06 15.81 -3.87
CA LEU A 113 -11.06 16.49 -2.58
C LEU A 113 -10.11 17.70 -2.60
N ASN A 114 -8.97 17.56 -3.27
CA ASN A 114 -8.03 18.66 -3.44
C ASN A 114 -8.61 19.82 -4.24
N VAL A 115 -9.20 19.54 -5.39
CA VAL A 115 -9.81 20.56 -6.25
C VAL A 115 -10.99 21.25 -5.54
N ALA A 116 -11.81 20.48 -4.84
CA ALA A 116 -12.95 20.99 -4.06
C ALA A 116 -12.55 21.70 -2.76
N ASN A 117 -11.27 21.71 -2.41
CA ASN A 117 -10.76 22.23 -1.14
C ASN A 117 -11.41 21.59 0.11
N ILE A 118 -11.76 20.30 0.01
CA ILE A 118 -12.37 19.52 1.10
C ILE A 118 -11.26 18.81 1.87
N ILE A 119 -11.29 18.90 3.19
CA ILE A 119 -10.41 18.19 4.12
C ILE A 119 -11.22 17.07 4.77
N PRO A 120 -11.03 15.81 4.39
CA PRO A 120 -11.71 14.71 5.06
C PRO A 120 -11.15 14.53 6.47
N TRP A 121 -12.04 14.30 7.42
CA TRP A 121 -11.69 14.01 8.80
C TRP A 121 -12.59 12.90 9.37
N LYS A 122 -12.10 12.22 10.38
CA LYS A 122 -12.83 11.16 11.08
C LYS A 122 -12.66 11.33 12.58
N TRP A 123 -13.73 11.24 13.31
CA TRP A 123 -13.73 11.25 14.76
C TRP A 123 -13.78 9.82 15.32
N ASP A 124 -12.78 9.44 16.07
CA ASP A 124 -12.74 8.21 16.85
C ASP A 124 -13.30 8.52 18.26
N LEU A 125 -14.55 8.18 18.46
CA LEU A 125 -15.25 8.45 19.72
C LEU A 125 -14.76 7.57 20.87
N THR A 126 -14.12 6.43 20.57
CA THR A 126 -13.59 5.52 21.59
C THR A 126 -12.31 6.08 22.19
N ASN A 127 -11.44 6.63 21.36
CA ASN A 127 -10.14 7.17 21.74
C ASN A 127 -10.15 8.69 21.92
N HIS A 128 -11.29 9.35 21.74
CA HIS A 128 -11.43 10.81 21.76
C HIS A 128 -10.44 11.55 20.86
N THR A 129 -10.20 10.99 19.66
CA THR A 129 -9.25 11.54 18.70
C THR A 129 -9.90 11.86 17.36
N ILE A 130 -9.45 12.94 16.76
CA ILE A 130 -9.86 13.36 15.41
C ILE A 130 -8.70 13.10 14.47
N LEU A 131 -8.96 12.31 13.41
CA LEU A 131 -8.00 11.96 12.36
C LEU A 131 -8.25 12.86 11.15
N CYS A 132 -7.25 13.64 10.75
CA CYS A 132 -7.29 14.51 9.58
C CYS A 132 -6.22 14.10 8.57
N ASP A 133 -6.47 14.33 7.27
CA ASP A 133 -5.46 14.16 6.23
C ASP A 133 -4.40 15.25 6.33
N LEU A 134 -3.12 14.86 6.45
CA LEU A 134 -1.99 15.75 6.72
C LEU A 134 -1.69 16.77 5.62
N ASN A 135 -1.96 16.45 4.36
CA ASN A 135 -1.54 17.32 3.25
C ASN A 135 -2.28 18.67 3.23
N LYS A 136 -3.45 18.74 3.89
CA LYS A 136 -4.22 19.99 4.03
C LYS A 136 -4.33 20.47 5.48
N ALA A 137 -4.33 19.56 6.45
CA ALA A 137 -4.35 19.87 7.88
C ALA A 137 -3.09 20.63 8.34
N ALA A 138 -2.00 20.60 7.57
CA ALA A 138 -0.79 21.37 7.87
C ALA A 138 -1.06 22.89 8.01
N LYS A 139 -2.01 23.44 7.25
CA LYS A 139 -2.45 24.83 7.40
C LYS A 139 -3.25 25.06 8.69
N MET A 140 -4.05 24.08 9.12
CA MET A 140 -4.80 24.14 10.38
C MET A 140 -3.95 23.70 11.59
N ALA A 141 -2.87 22.95 11.35
CA ALA A 141 -2.03 22.30 12.37
C ALA A 141 -0.75 23.08 12.71
N ALA A 142 -0.58 24.32 12.29
CA ALA A 142 0.56 25.15 12.69
C ALA A 142 0.67 25.15 14.23
N GLY A 143 1.61 24.38 14.76
CA GLY A 143 1.83 24.17 16.20
C GLY A 143 1.57 22.75 16.72
N MET A 144 1.24 21.78 15.86
CA MET A 144 1.07 20.37 16.26
C MET A 144 2.28 19.53 15.85
N SER A 145 2.75 18.65 16.74
CA SER A 145 3.86 17.73 16.47
C SER A 145 3.45 16.66 15.46
N LEU A 146 4.15 16.59 14.34
CA LEU A 146 3.92 15.62 13.28
C LEU A 146 4.45 14.23 13.69
N ALA A 147 3.58 13.28 13.90
CA ALA A 147 3.95 11.85 13.90
C ALA A 147 4.02 11.33 12.45
N ASN A 148 4.98 10.44 12.18
CA ASN A 148 5.48 10.02 10.86
C ASN A 148 4.51 9.28 9.92
N ASN A 149 3.21 9.53 9.92
CA ASN A 149 2.24 8.88 9.02
C ASN A 149 1.29 9.91 8.41
N ALA A 150 0.73 9.57 7.26
CA ALA A 150 -0.12 10.42 6.42
C ALA A 150 -1.43 10.93 7.06
N SER A 151 -1.68 10.63 8.32
CA SER A 151 -2.83 11.12 9.08
C SER A 151 -2.38 11.73 10.40
N LEU A 152 -2.90 12.90 10.73
CA LEU A 152 -2.70 13.55 12.03
C LEU A 152 -3.82 13.14 12.98
N ALA A 153 -3.48 12.47 14.07
CA ALA A 153 -4.40 12.24 15.19
C ALA A 153 -4.29 13.41 16.17
N VAL A 154 -5.40 14.07 16.42
CA VAL A 154 -5.50 15.23 17.31
C VAL A 154 -6.46 14.90 18.43
N ASP A 155 -6.09 15.26 19.66
CA ASP A 155 -7.02 15.21 20.78
C ASP A 155 -8.23 16.14 20.53
N GLU A 156 -9.40 15.70 20.97
CA GLU A 156 -10.67 16.41 20.79
C GLU A 156 -10.60 17.86 21.31
N GLU A 157 -10.05 18.06 22.50
CA GLU A 157 -9.92 19.38 23.09
C GLU A 157 -8.96 20.27 22.29
N CYS A 158 -7.89 19.69 21.76
CA CYS A 158 -6.98 20.40 20.89
C CYS A 158 -7.66 20.84 19.59
N TYR A 159 -8.51 20.00 18.99
CA TYR A 159 -9.32 20.37 17.82
C TYR A 159 -10.25 21.56 18.14
N PHE A 160 -11.07 21.43 19.20
CA PHE A 160 -11.99 22.51 19.58
C PHE A 160 -11.29 23.78 20.03
N SER A 161 -10.05 23.71 20.51
CA SER A 161 -9.27 24.91 20.83
C SER A 161 -8.99 25.79 19.61
N LYS A 162 -9.00 25.22 18.39
CA LYS A 162 -8.82 25.92 17.13
C LYS A 162 -10.12 26.61 16.64
N VAL A 163 -11.27 26.17 17.11
CA VAL A 163 -12.53 26.84 16.82
C VAL A 163 -12.57 28.18 17.55
N HIS A 164 -13.00 29.24 16.87
CA HIS A 164 -13.14 30.57 17.49
C HIS A 164 -14.01 30.49 18.77
N LYS A 165 -13.60 31.22 19.79
CA LYS A 165 -14.22 31.14 21.13
C LYS A 165 -15.75 31.31 21.15
N GLU A 166 -16.25 32.18 20.26
CA GLU A 166 -17.70 32.45 20.16
C GLU A 166 -18.48 31.33 19.48
N ASP A 167 -17.84 30.58 18.59
CA ASP A 167 -18.47 29.51 17.80
C ASP A 167 -18.37 28.14 18.51
N ARG A 168 -17.43 28.00 19.45
CA ARG A 168 -17.03 26.73 20.07
C ARG A 168 -18.18 25.98 20.74
N GLU A 169 -19.00 26.67 21.52
CA GLU A 169 -20.17 26.06 22.22
C GLU A 169 -21.22 25.57 21.22
N HIS A 170 -21.50 26.37 20.19
CA HIS A 170 -22.44 26.02 19.13
C HIS A 170 -21.97 24.75 18.38
N VAL A 171 -20.74 24.74 17.94
CA VAL A 171 -20.15 23.60 17.19
C VAL A 171 -20.11 22.32 18.06
N ARG A 172 -19.74 22.44 19.35
CA ARG A 172 -19.80 21.31 20.29
C ARG A 172 -21.21 20.76 20.46
N ALA A 173 -22.20 21.63 20.57
CA ALA A 173 -23.60 21.23 20.73
C ALA A 173 -24.10 20.51 19.47
N ALA A 174 -23.79 21.02 18.28
CA ALA A 174 -24.16 20.39 17.01
C ALA A 174 -23.57 18.97 16.89
N TYR A 175 -22.27 18.78 17.17
CA TYR A 175 -21.65 17.47 17.13
C TYR A 175 -22.14 16.53 18.23
N ARG A 176 -22.47 17.05 19.43
CA ARG A 176 -23.09 16.22 20.49
C ARG A 176 -24.44 15.68 20.05
N ASN A 177 -25.28 16.50 19.43
CA ASN A 177 -26.57 16.06 18.89
C ASN A 177 -26.43 14.96 17.83
N LEU A 178 -25.37 15.03 16.98
CA LEU A 178 -25.07 13.98 16.03
C LEU A 178 -24.63 12.67 16.70
N ILE A 179 -23.72 12.74 17.69
CA ILE A 179 -23.22 11.58 18.45
C ILE A 179 -24.35 10.90 19.23
N GLU A 180 -25.26 11.68 19.83
CA GLU A 180 -26.42 11.18 20.57
C GLU A 180 -27.57 10.68 19.68
N GLY A 181 -27.40 10.79 18.35
CA GLY A 181 -28.38 10.31 17.36
C GLY A 181 -29.62 11.19 17.23
N HIS A 182 -29.58 12.43 17.72
CA HIS A 182 -30.66 13.39 17.55
C HIS A 182 -30.75 13.94 16.12
N THR A 183 -29.64 13.88 15.35
CA THR A 183 -29.56 14.28 13.95
C THR A 183 -28.79 13.24 13.16
N GLU A 184 -29.11 13.07 11.87
CA GLU A 184 -28.40 12.16 10.98
C GLU A 184 -27.13 12.80 10.36
N LYS A 185 -27.08 14.12 10.32
CA LYS A 185 -25.97 14.90 9.78
C LYS A 185 -25.90 16.26 10.46
N VAL A 186 -24.71 16.81 10.44
CA VAL A 186 -24.40 18.19 10.84
C VAL A 186 -23.82 18.91 9.64
N CYS A 187 -24.15 20.18 9.47
CA CYS A 187 -23.54 21.07 8.50
C CYS A 187 -23.49 22.45 9.17
N GLU A 188 -22.31 22.85 9.62
CA GLU A 188 -22.10 24.06 10.40
C GLU A 188 -20.99 24.91 9.79
N GLU A 189 -21.22 26.20 9.68
CA GLU A 189 -20.19 27.18 9.33
C GLU A 189 -19.63 27.81 10.60
N PHE A 190 -18.31 27.75 10.76
CA PHE A 190 -17.64 28.32 11.91
C PHE A 190 -16.24 28.83 11.59
N ARG A 191 -15.72 29.67 12.45
CA ARG A 191 -14.39 30.26 12.32
C ARG A 191 -13.34 29.37 12.97
N VAL A 192 -12.27 29.10 12.24
CA VAL A 192 -11.07 28.42 12.74
C VAL A 192 -9.94 29.44 12.87
N VAL A 193 -9.21 29.35 13.96
CA VAL A 193 -8.09 30.27 14.28
C VAL A 193 -6.79 29.49 14.27
N SER A 194 -5.82 29.94 13.50
CA SER A 194 -4.47 29.43 13.49
C SER A 194 -3.44 30.54 13.77
N ASN A 195 -2.28 30.14 14.27
CA ASN A 195 -1.15 31.06 14.46
C ASN A 195 0.04 30.50 13.69
N GLU A 196 0.42 31.20 12.63
CA GLU A 196 1.60 30.87 11.85
C GLU A 196 2.67 31.95 12.07
N SER A 197 3.82 31.55 12.63
CA SER A 197 4.98 32.44 12.86
C SER A 197 4.65 33.75 13.61
N GLY A 198 3.69 33.68 14.56
CA GLY A 198 3.26 34.82 15.34
C GLY A 198 2.14 35.66 14.70
N HIS A 199 1.68 35.30 13.53
CA HIS A 199 0.55 35.93 12.87
C HIS A 199 -0.71 35.09 13.05
N TRP A 200 -1.79 35.72 13.54
CA TRP A 200 -3.10 35.08 13.68
C TRP A 200 -3.85 35.13 12.37
N HIS A 201 -4.30 33.96 11.91
CA HIS A 201 -5.19 33.81 10.77
C HIS A 201 -6.54 33.26 11.24
N MET A 202 -7.59 33.75 10.61
CA MET A 202 -8.96 33.28 10.85
C MET A 202 -9.59 32.95 9.50
N GLU A 203 -10.09 31.73 9.39
CA GLU A 203 -10.75 31.23 8.18
C GLU A 203 -12.13 30.70 8.53
N TRP A 204 -13.10 30.89 7.64
CA TRP A 204 -14.40 30.24 7.72
C TRP A 204 -14.29 28.85 7.14
N VAL A 205 -14.86 27.87 7.84
CA VAL A 205 -14.98 26.49 7.40
C VAL A 205 -16.42 26.04 7.53
N GLU A 206 -16.84 25.19 6.60
CA GLU A 206 -18.09 24.45 6.64
C GLU A 206 -17.76 22.98 6.94
N ALA A 207 -18.38 22.37 7.94
CA ALA A 207 -18.14 20.99 8.36
C ALA A 207 -19.43 20.26 8.73
#